data_b761c0164c81abfc3c967b028c3e29ac
#
_entry.id   b761c0164c81abfc3c967b028c3e29ac
#
_cell.length_a   1.000
_cell.length_b   1.000
_cell.length_c   1.000
_cell.angle_alpha   90.00
_cell.angle_beta   90.00
_cell.angle_gamma   90.00
#
_symmetry.space_group_name_H-M   'P 1'
#
loop_
_entity.id
_entity.type
_entity.pdbx_description
1 polymer ?
#
loop_
_entity_poly.entity_id
_entity_poly.type
_entity_poly.pdbx_seq_one_letter_code
_entity_poly.pdbx_strand_id
1 'polypeptide(L)'
;MVNLDSNKIMLPIDCLSHWQKDSFDERVLSKGGRELQRKYSISNPIPGLKSIEINPGANKVVIETSAKILKDNYLKGINLNTIDQVIETINTTGLTDIKPGAIDQAQVFSCDTTQNIAWNEKTSFSQLIHSIQLCSVNPKYSNDLFNERGNKGLVFTGNQKSVKVRMILYDKYTELTYKKTNAEFLKSCANGNKLLASAKGIIRVEQNNTSFSAIRKRFSIPDNSLVSVLKSSANPNYKLLDSITSMHSIEQLELFEKYKDSQLSIGEIVRMEGMRTIVVKCGYDKNLVKSWLQTLSPKHWDSWYYDRNGKPGFKTILQRMRFEKGGTESFYFKTFNDFKELVRCA
;
A
#
# COMPACT_ATOMS: atom_id res chain seq x y z
N MET A 1 7.45 -1.50 -14.41
CA MET A 1 6.17 -1.53 -15.19
C MET A 1 5.02 -1.53 -14.19
N VAL A 2 4.01 -0.69 -14.41
CA VAL A 2 2.85 -0.62 -13.52
C VAL A 2 1.90 -1.80 -13.79
N ASN A 3 1.43 -2.44 -12.73
CA ASN A 3 0.38 -3.45 -12.77
C ASN A 3 -0.86 -2.90 -12.05
N LEU A 4 -2.04 -3.06 -12.65
CA LEU A 4 -3.32 -2.67 -12.08
C LEU A 4 -4.12 -3.92 -11.69
N ASP A 5 -4.71 -3.92 -10.49
CA ASP A 5 -5.70 -4.93 -10.09
C ASP A 5 -7.08 -4.57 -10.62
N SER A 6 -7.38 -3.28 -10.70
CA SER A 6 -8.59 -2.78 -11.34
C SER A 6 -8.35 -1.44 -12.02
N ASN A 7 -9.18 -1.15 -13.02
CA ASN A 7 -9.24 0.17 -13.64
C ASN A 7 -10.67 0.54 -14.04
N LYS A 8 -10.92 1.83 -14.07
CA LYS A 8 -12.10 2.43 -14.65
C LYS A 8 -11.63 3.41 -15.72
N ILE A 9 -11.85 3.05 -16.97
CA ILE A 9 -11.42 3.83 -18.13
C ILE A 9 -12.61 4.51 -18.79
N MET A 10 -12.33 5.61 -19.45
CA MET A 10 -13.28 6.37 -20.24
C MET A 10 -12.78 6.48 -21.67
N LEU A 11 -13.64 6.19 -22.62
CA LEU A 11 -13.40 6.24 -24.04
C LEU A 11 -14.45 7.13 -24.72
N PRO A 12 -14.15 7.82 -25.85
CA PRO A 12 -15.16 8.32 -26.79
C PRO A 12 -16.01 7.17 -27.33
N ILE A 13 -17.30 7.41 -27.63
CA ILE A 13 -18.16 6.36 -28.15
C ILE A 13 -17.70 5.90 -29.55
N ASP A 14 -17.03 6.77 -30.30
CA ASP A 14 -16.45 6.46 -31.59
C ASP A 14 -15.36 5.40 -31.57
N CYS A 15 -14.85 5.10 -30.37
CA CYS A 15 -13.93 3.96 -30.10
C CYS A 15 -14.64 2.60 -30.16
N LEU A 16 -15.97 2.57 -30.19
CA LEU A 16 -16.75 1.35 -30.45
C LEU A 16 -17.08 1.23 -31.93
N SER A 17 -16.92 0.04 -32.50
CA SER A 17 -17.47 -0.30 -33.82
C SER A 17 -18.93 -0.73 -33.69
N HIS A 18 -19.28 -1.36 -32.61
CA HIS A 18 -20.62 -1.83 -32.30
C HIS A 18 -20.86 -1.95 -30.79
N TRP A 19 -22.14 -1.87 -30.37
CA TRP A 19 -22.58 -2.27 -29.04
C TRP A 19 -24.03 -2.75 -29.08
N GLN A 20 -24.33 -3.78 -28.30
CA GLN A 20 -25.63 -4.46 -28.30
C GLN A 20 -26.58 -3.76 -27.30
N LYS A 21 -27.29 -2.74 -27.79
CA LYS A 21 -28.13 -1.86 -26.96
C LYS A 21 -29.13 -2.62 -26.09
N ASP A 22 -29.78 -3.65 -26.61
CA ASP A 22 -30.83 -4.41 -25.92
C ASP A 22 -30.32 -5.24 -24.73
N SER A 23 -29.01 -5.39 -24.61
CA SER A 23 -28.37 -6.06 -23.45
C SER A 23 -28.12 -5.14 -22.27
N PHE A 24 -28.42 -3.86 -22.41
CA PHE A 24 -28.13 -2.85 -21.38
C PHE A 24 -29.41 -2.33 -20.74
N ASP A 25 -29.35 -2.06 -19.44
CA ASP A 25 -30.40 -1.33 -18.72
C ASP A 25 -30.38 0.15 -19.14
N GLU A 26 -31.51 0.63 -19.65
CA GLU A 26 -31.66 2.03 -20.05
C GLU A 26 -32.10 2.89 -18.86
N ARG A 27 -31.43 4.00 -18.65
CA ARG A 27 -31.82 5.05 -17.69
C ARG A 27 -31.98 6.38 -18.38
N VAL A 28 -33.15 6.98 -18.26
CA VAL A 28 -33.44 8.31 -18.74
C VAL A 28 -33.43 9.29 -17.57
N LEU A 29 -32.51 10.24 -17.61
CA LEU A 29 -32.48 11.35 -16.65
C LEU A 29 -33.32 12.49 -17.22
N SER A 30 -34.38 12.86 -16.52
CA SER A 30 -35.27 13.96 -16.93
C SER A 30 -35.35 15.02 -15.82
N LYS A 31 -35.55 16.29 -16.23
CA LYS A 31 -35.85 17.41 -15.34
C LYS A 31 -36.99 18.23 -15.93
N GLY A 32 -38.05 18.41 -15.15
CA GLY A 32 -39.24 19.14 -15.58
C GLY A 32 -39.91 18.55 -16.84
N GLY A 33 -39.93 17.21 -16.97
CA GLY A 33 -40.53 16.51 -18.11
C GLY A 33 -39.66 16.48 -19.38
N ARG A 34 -38.51 17.15 -19.42
CA ARG A 34 -37.55 17.09 -20.51
C ARG A 34 -36.48 16.07 -20.29
N GLU A 35 -36.24 15.18 -21.26
CA GLU A 35 -35.10 14.27 -21.26
C GLU A 35 -33.80 15.09 -21.32
N LEU A 36 -32.94 14.93 -20.29
CA LEU A 36 -31.62 15.57 -20.26
C LEU A 36 -30.53 14.63 -20.74
N GLN A 37 -30.64 13.37 -20.47
CA GLN A 37 -29.59 12.41 -20.75
C GLN A 37 -30.15 10.98 -20.77
N ARG A 38 -29.67 10.19 -21.70
CA ARG A 38 -29.97 8.75 -21.78
C ARG A 38 -28.68 7.96 -21.59
N LYS A 39 -28.70 7.02 -20.67
CA LYS A 39 -27.58 6.16 -20.34
C LYS A 39 -27.97 4.70 -20.45
N TYR A 40 -27.03 3.89 -20.85
CA TYR A 40 -27.13 2.44 -20.96
C TYR A 40 -26.07 1.82 -20.09
N SER A 41 -26.43 0.88 -19.22
CA SER A 41 -25.47 0.28 -18.28
C SER A 41 -25.70 -1.21 -18.11
N ILE A 42 -24.62 -1.96 -17.94
CA ILE A 42 -24.63 -3.36 -17.54
C ILE A 42 -23.61 -3.57 -16.43
N SER A 43 -23.95 -4.40 -15.46
CA SER A 43 -23.11 -4.68 -14.29
C SER A 43 -22.75 -6.16 -14.20
N ASN A 44 -21.47 -6.45 -13.95
CA ASN A 44 -20.91 -7.79 -13.74
C ASN A 44 -21.30 -8.83 -14.83
N PRO A 45 -21.19 -8.49 -16.13
CA PRO A 45 -21.61 -9.42 -17.20
C PRO A 45 -20.74 -10.69 -17.23
N ILE A 46 -19.46 -10.58 -16.88
CA ILE A 46 -18.53 -11.72 -16.72
C ILE A 46 -17.57 -11.47 -15.55
N PRO A 47 -16.94 -12.50 -14.99
CA PRO A 47 -15.89 -12.34 -13.99
C PRO A 47 -14.78 -11.40 -14.47
N GLY A 48 -14.57 -10.30 -13.74
CA GLY A 48 -13.54 -9.31 -14.05
C GLY A 48 -14.00 -8.12 -14.89
N LEU A 49 -15.13 -8.18 -15.57
CA LEU A 49 -15.78 -7.02 -16.19
C LEU A 49 -16.89 -6.54 -15.23
N LYS A 50 -16.58 -5.47 -14.48
CA LYS A 50 -17.47 -4.99 -13.42
C LYS A 50 -18.66 -4.19 -13.97
N SER A 51 -18.43 -3.34 -14.96
CA SER A 51 -19.50 -2.55 -15.60
C SER A 51 -19.06 -1.99 -16.94
N ILE A 52 -20.07 -1.78 -17.79
CA ILE A 52 -19.99 -0.91 -18.97
C ILE A 52 -21.12 0.11 -18.87
N GLU A 53 -20.81 1.38 -19.00
CA GLU A 53 -21.78 2.49 -19.09
C GLU A 53 -21.56 3.23 -20.42
N ILE A 54 -22.61 3.35 -21.23
CA ILE A 54 -22.60 4.06 -22.51
C ILE A 54 -23.53 5.27 -22.39
N ASN A 55 -23.00 6.44 -22.74
CA ASN A 55 -23.72 7.70 -22.73
C ASN A 55 -23.56 8.39 -24.09
N PRO A 56 -24.48 8.14 -25.04
CA PRO A 56 -24.39 8.68 -26.38
C PRO A 56 -24.41 10.21 -26.40
N GLY A 57 -25.28 10.83 -25.57
CA GLY A 57 -25.41 12.28 -25.52
C GLY A 57 -24.18 13.02 -25.00
N ALA A 58 -23.28 12.31 -24.26
CA ALA A 58 -22.02 12.85 -23.77
C ALA A 58 -20.81 12.32 -24.57
N ASN A 59 -21.02 11.60 -25.65
CA ASN A 59 -19.98 10.93 -26.46
C ASN A 59 -19.03 10.11 -25.57
N LYS A 60 -19.56 9.26 -24.67
CA LYS A 60 -18.77 8.65 -23.60
C LYS A 60 -19.13 7.20 -23.37
N VAL A 61 -18.10 6.36 -23.25
CA VAL A 61 -18.15 4.99 -22.75
C VAL A 61 -17.27 4.89 -21.51
N VAL A 62 -17.77 4.30 -20.46
CA VAL A 62 -17.00 4.01 -19.23
C VAL A 62 -16.99 2.51 -19.02
N ILE A 63 -15.81 1.93 -18.89
CA ILE A 63 -15.61 0.50 -18.68
C ILE A 63 -14.84 0.34 -17.38
N GLU A 64 -15.36 -0.51 -16.46
CA GLU A 64 -14.70 -0.85 -15.23
C GLU A 64 -14.33 -2.34 -15.22
N THR A 65 -13.03 -2.62 -15.12
CA THR A 65 -12.50 -3.98 -15.13
C THR A 65 -11.66 -4.26 -13.88
N SER A 66 -11.47 -5.53 -13.58
CA SER A 66 -10.44 -6.02 -12.67
C SER A 66 -9.56 -7.04 -13.37
N ALA A 67 -8.36 -7.28 -12.83
CA ALA A 67 -7.41 -8.24 -13.39
C ALA A 67 -7.98 -9.68 -13.51
N LYS A 68 -9.09 -10.00 -12.84
CA LYS A 68 -9.80 -11.28 -13.01
C LYS A 68 -10.26 -11.53 -14.45
N ILE A 69 -10.43 -10.48 -15.25
CA ILE A 69 -10.75 -10.61 -16.68
C ILE A 69 -9.66 -11.36 -17.46
N LEU A 70 -8.42 -11.36 -16.95
CA LEU A 70 -7.27 -12.07 -17.52
C LEU A 70 -7.27 -13.57 -17.21
N LYS A 71 -8.24 -14.08 -16.43
CA LYS A 71 -8.35 -15.50 -16.07
C LYS A 71 -7.01 -16.07 -15.53
N ASP A 72 -6.42 -17.07 -16.21
CA ASP A 72 -5.18 -17.70 -15.78
C ASP A 72 -3.99 -16.71 -15.63
N ASN A 73 -4.04 -15.56 -16.31
CA ASN A 73 -3.05 -14.49 -16.21
C ASN A 73 -3.35 -13.46 -15.10
N TYR A 74 -4.33 -13.73 -14.23
CA TYR A 74 -4.78 -12.79 -13.17
C TYR A 74 -3.64 -12.21 -12.33
N LEU A 75 -2.67 -13.03 -11.92
CA LEU A 75 -1.56 -12.58 -11.07
C LEU A 75 -0.60 -11.62 -11.78
N LYS A 76 -0.62 -11.57 -13.13
CA LYS A 76 0.18 -10.60 -13.90
C LYS A 76 -0.37 -9.18 -13.78
N GLY A 77 -1.66 -9.02 -13.43
CA GLY A 77 -2.33 -7.72 -13.43
C GLY A 77 -2.55 -7.15 -14.83
N ILE A 78 -3.29 -6.05 -14.90
CA ILE A 78 -3.50 -5.29 -16.14
C ILE A 78 -2.29 -4.37 -16.35
N ASN A 79 -1.55 -4.57 -17.44
CA ASN A 79 -0.35 -3.82 -17.79
C ASN A 79 -0.19 -3.78 -19.33
N LEU A 80 0.91 -3.21 -19.84
CA LEU A 80 1.16 -3.11 -21.28
C LEU A 80 1.15 -4.46 -22.01
N ASN A 81 1.54 -5.54 -21.34
CA ASN A 81 1.61 -6.86 -21.97
C ASN A 81 0.27 -7.64 -21.90
N THR A 82 -0.68 -7.17 -21.12
CA THR A 82 -1.96 -7.86 -20.88
C THR A 82 -3.18 -7.05 -21.30
N ILE A 83 -3.01 -5.78 -21.66
CA ILE A 83 -4.13 -4.89 -21.99
C ILE A 83 -4.88 -5.35 -23.25
N ASP A 84 -4.18 -5.86 -24.25
CA ASP A 84 -4.80 -6.38 -25.47
C ASP A 84 -5.68 -7.59 -25.15
N GLN A 85 -5.26 -8.48 -24.24
CA GLN A 85 -6.08 -9.58 -23.75
C GLN A 85 -7.34 -9.08 -23.02
N VAL A 86 -7.25 -7.96 -22.28
CA VAL A 86 -8.43 -7.33 -21.65
C VAL A 86 -9.43 -6.91 -22.70
N ILE A 87 -8.99 -6.19 -23.73
CA ILE A 87 -9.86 -5.70 -24.83
C ILE A 87 -10.48 -6.88 -25.59
N GLU A 88 -9.68 -7.86 -25.97
CA GLU A 88 -10.16 -9.07 -26.62
C GLU A 88 -11.24 -9.78 -25.79
N THR A 89 -11.00 -9.93 -24.48
CA THR A 89 -11.98 -10.56 -23.59
C THR A 89 -13.28 -9.75 -23.50
N ILE A 90 -13.22 -8.43 -23.49
CA ILE A 90 -14.42 -7.56 -23.55
C ILE A 90 -15.17 -7.78 -24.87
N ASN A 91 -14.47 -7.74 -26.00
CA ASN A 91 -15.06 -7.90 -27.33
C ASN A 91 -15.70 -9.28 -27.50
N THR A 92 -15.10 -10.36 -26.96
CA THR A 92 -15.68 -11.71 -27.03
C THR A 92 -16.98 -11.86 -26.25
N THR A 93 -17.36 -10.91 -25.38
CA THR A 93 -18.69 -10.93 -24.74
C THR A 93 -19.83 -10.63 -25.71
N GLY A 94 -19.53 -10.00 -26.84
CA GLY A 94 -20.54 -9.53 -27.80
C GLY A 94 -21.31 -8.29 -27.35
N LEU A 95 -21.06 -7.77 -26.14
CA LEU A 95 -21.74 -6.59 -25.61
C LEU A 95 -21.29 -5.30 -26.25
N THR A 96 -19.98 -5.21 -26.48
CA THR A 96 -19.32 -4.08 -27.14
C THR A 96 -18.20 -4.61 -28.02
N ASP A 97 -17.87 -3.87 -29.07
CA ASP A 97 -16.74 -4.15 -29.92
C ASP A 97 -15.83 -2.89 -29.94
N ILE A 98 -14.75 -2.95 -29.17
CA ILE A 98 -13.77 -1.89 -29.00
C ILE A 98 -12.79 -1.96 -30.17
N LYS A 99 -12.64 -0.85 -30.89
CA LYS A 99 -11.78 -0.75 -32.09
C LYS A 99 -10.29 -0.93 -31.71
N PRO A 100 -9.48 -1.49 -32.63
CA PRO A 100 -8.03 -1.44 -32.49
C PRO A 100 -7.54 0.02 -32.32
N GLY A 101 -6.58 0.23 -31.43
CA GLY A 101 -6.03 1.55 -31.12
C GLY A 101 -6.90 2.44 -30.22
N ALA A 102 -8.10 2.00 -29.82
CA ALA A 102 -8.95 2.75 -28.89
C ALA A 102 -8.27 3.02 -27.52
N ILE A 103 -7.30 2.18 -27.15
CA ILE A 103 -6.50 2.32 -25.92
C ILE A 103 -5.77 3.66 -25.87
N ASP A 104 -5.31 4.17 -27.01
CA ASP A 104 -4.57 5.45 -27.10
C ASP A 104 -5.46 6.65 -26.72
N GLN A 105 -6.78 6.52 -26.86
CA GLN A 105 -7.77 7.53 -26.50
C GLN A 105 -8.34 7.32 -25.09
N ALA A 106 -8.02 6.19 -24.45
CA ALA A 106 -8.55 5.84 -23.14
C ALA A 106 -7.98 6.74 -22.04
N GLN A 107 -8.86 7.26 -21.18
CA GLN A 107 -8.51 8.03 -19.98
C GLN A 107 -8.80 7.19 -18.73
N VAL A 108 -7.86 7.10 -17.79
CA VAL A 108 -8.06 6.41 -16.51
C VAL A 108 -8.76 7.32 -15.52
N PHE A 109 -9.96 6.97 -15.12
CA PHE A 109 -10.76 7.69 -14.13
C PHE A 109 -10.40 7.29 -12.70
N SER A 110 -10.21 6.00 -12.47
CA SER A 110 -9.69 5.42 -11.23
C SER A 110 -8.98 4.11 -11.51
N CYS A 111 -8.03 3.75 -10.66
CA CYS A 111 -7.36 2.47 -10.75
C CYS A 111 -6.82 2.03 -9.38
N ASP A 112 -6.71 0.72 -9.21
CA ASP A 112 -6.00 0.11 -8.09
C ASP A 112 -4.68 -0.44 -8.62
N THR A 113 -3.56 0.13 -8.16
CA THR A 113 -2.24 -0.45 -8.43
C THR A 113 -2.04 -1.69 -7.61
N THR A 114 -1.35 -2.68 -8.16
CA THR A 114 -1.06 -3.93 -7.46
C THR A 114 0.39 -4.35 -7.65
N GLN A 115 0.96 -4.93 -6.58
CA GLN A 115 2.22 -5.65 -6.62
C GLN A 115 2.08 -6.97 -5.88
N ASN A 116 2.60 -8.03 -6.49
CA ASN A 116 2.66 -9.36 -5.93
C ASN A 116 4.08 -9.60 -5.43
N ILE A 117 4.27 -9.62 -4.12
CA ILE A 117 5.57 -9.79 -3.48
C ILE A 117 5.72 -11.24 -3.05
N ALA A 118 6.68 -11.94 -3.62
CA ALA A 118 7.05 -13.26 -3.13
C ALA A 118 7.74 -13.11 -1.77
N TRP A 119 7.08 -13.58 -0.72
CA TRP A 119 7.59 -13.50 0.64
C TRP A 119 8.17 -14.84 1.05
N ASN A 120 9.51 -14.88 1.11
CA ASN A 120 10.24 -16.07 1.52
C ASN A 120 10.19 -16.22 3.04
N GLU A 121 9.75 -17.35 3.48
CA GLU A 121 9.23 -17.80 4.76
C GLU A 121 10.12 -17.67 6.01
N LYS A 122 11.11 -16.79 6.04
CA LYS A 122 11.89 -16.53 7.28
C LYS A 122 11.02 -16.00 8.43
N THR A 123 9.88 -15.37 8.08
CA THR A 123 8.92 -14.83 9.02
C THR A 123 7.50 -15.09 8.53
N SER A 124 6.60 -15.41 9.46
CA SER A 124 5.18 -15.59 9.14
C SER A 124 4.55 -14.28 8.64
N PHE A 125 3.48 -14.40 7.85
CA PHE A 125 2.71 -13.23 7.41
C PHE A 125 2.21 -12.39 8.60
N SER A 126 1.79 -13.03 9.70
CA SER A 126 1.38 -12.31 10.91
C SER A 126 2.52 -11.50 11.55
N GLN A 127 3.73 -12.02 11.57
CA GLN A 127 4.90 -11.28 12.05
C GLN A 127 5.26 -10.11 11.14
N LEU A 128 5.16 -10.29 9.82
CA LEU A 128 5.36 -9.20 8.86
C LEU A 128 4.32 -8.08 9.07
N ILE A 129 3.03 -8.42 9.14
CA ILE A 129 1.95 -7.43 9.37
C ILE A 129 2.18 -6.68 10.68
N HIS A 130 2.57 -7.38 11.74
CA HIS A 130 2.90 -6.75 13.02
C HIS A 130 4.11 -5.81 12.90
N SER A 131 5.16 -6.23 12.19
CA SER A 131 6.33 -5.40 11.93
C SER A 131 5.98 -4.12 11.17
N ILE A 132 5.16 -4.23 10.11
CA ILE A 132 4.69 -3.07 9.35
C ILE A 132 3.86 -2.14 10.23
N GLN A 133 2.96 -2.69 11.04
CA GLN A 133 2.11 -1.91 11.92
C GLN A 133 2.92 -1.13 12.95
N LEU A 134 3.91 -1.76 13.59
CA LEU A 134 4.80 -1.10 14.53
C LEU A 134 5.65 0.01 13.90
N CYS A 135 6.07 -0.17 12.65
CA CYS A 135 6.86 0.82 11.92
C CYS A 135 6.02 1.94 11.28
N SER A 136 4.69 1.88 11.36
CA SER A 136 3.77 2.76 10.64
C SER A 136 3.18 3.81 11.58
N VAL A 137 3.94 4.81 11.97
CA VAL A 137 3.51 5.85 12.92
C VAL A 137 3.34 7.23 12.32
N ASN A 138 3.28 7.37 10.99
CA ASN A 138 2.96 8.65 10.39
C ASN A 138 1.49 9.02 10.71
N PRO A 139 1.23 10.10 11.48
CA PRO A 139 -0.12 10.45 11.95
C PRO A 139 -1.09 10.86 10.82
N LYS A 140 -0.59 11.01 9.60
CA LYS A 140 -1.43 11.24 8.41
C LYS A 140 -2.21 10.01 7.98
N TYR A 141 -1.86 8.82 8.49
CA TYR A 141 -2.47 7.56 8.13
C TYR A 141 -2.91 6.80 9.39
N SER A 142 -4.10 6.21 9.36
CA SER A 142 -4.46 5.13 10.28
C SER A 142 -3.97 3.81 9.71
N ASN A 143 -3.65 2.86 10.60
CA ASN A 143 -3.38 1.49 10.23
C ASN A 143 -4.33 0.56 10.99
N ASP A 144 -5.12 -0.19 10.25
CA ASP A 144 -6.14 -1.07 10.80
C ASP A 144 -5.87 -2.51 10.36
N LEU A 145 -5.88 -3.43 11.32
CA LEU A 145 -5.86 -4.86 11.03
C LEU A 145 -7.26 -5.30 10.62
N PHE A 146 -7.36 -6.01 9.52
CA PHE A 146 -8.58 -6.73 9.22
C PHE A 146 -8.36 -8.24 9.38
N ASN A 147 -9.40 -8.91 9.86
CA ASN A 147 -9.44 -10.35 10.00
C ASN A 147 -10.85 -10.83 9.63
N GLU A 148 -11.07 -11.04 8.34
CA GLU A 148 -12.35 -11.53 7.84
C GLU A 148 -12.24 -13.02 7.52
N ARG A 149 -12.86 -13.88 8.34
CA ARG A 149 -12.93 -15.35 8.15
C ARG A 149 -11.56 -15.99 7.85
N GLY A 150 -10.53 -15.60 8.59
CA GLY A 150 -9.17 -16.11 8.42
C GLY A 150 -8.30 -15.36 7.40
N ASN A 151 -8.86 -14.49 6.57
CA ASN A 151 -8.08 -13.57 5.75
C ASN A 151 -7.63 -12.39 6.61
N LYS A 152 -6.35 -12.40 6.95
CA LYS A 152 -5.72 -11.33 7.73
C LYS A 152 -5.00 -10.37 6.79
N GLY A 153 -4.97 -9.10 7.16
CA GLY A 153 -4.22 -8.11 6.43
C GLY A 153 -4.17 -6.77 7.14
N LEU A 154 -3.56 -5.81 6.50
CA LEU A 154 -3.37 -4.47 7.02
C LEU A 154 -3.92 -3.45 6.02
N VAL A 155 -4.70 -2.51 6.51
CA VAL A 155 -5.25 -1.41 5.72
C VAL A 155 -4.69 -0.10 6.24
N PHE A 156 -4.10 0.69 5.36
CA PHE A 156 -3.76 2.08 5.62
C PHE A 156 -4.80 2.99 4.98
N THR A 157 -5.29 3.94 5.76
CA THR A 157 -6.25 4.93 5.29
C THR A 157 -5.77 6.33 5.67
N GLY A 158 -5.89 7.30 4.75
CA GLY A 158 -5.55 8.69 5.06
C GLY A 158 -6.52 9.29 6.08
N ASN A 159 -5.99 9.83 7.17
CA ASN A 159 -6.76 10.42 8.26
C ASN A 159 -7.34 11.81 7.94
N GLN A 160 -6.82 12.49 6.92
CA GLN A 160 -7.29 13.82 6.51
C GLN A 160 -8.28 13.71 5.36
N LYS A 161 -9.36 14.50 5.37
CA LYS A 161 -10.36 14.57 4.28
C LYS A 161 -9.73 14.85 2.90
N SER A 162 -8.60 15.54 2.86
CA SER A 162 -7.82 15.81 1.65
C SER A 162 -6.96 14.63 1.18
N VAL A 163 -6.69 13.66 2.04
CA VAL A 163 -5.83 12.49 1.75
C VAL A 163 -6.70 11.28 1.50
N LYS A 164 -7.31 11.23 0.31
CA LYS A 164 -8.06 10.05 -0.15
C LYS A 164 -7.09 8.98 -0.63
N VAL A 165 -6.54 8.23 0.31
CA VAL A 165 -5.62 7.12 0.06
C VAL A 165 -6.08 5.92 0.84
N ARG A 166 -6.07 4.78 0.18
CA ARG A 166 -6.21 3.48 0.82
C ARG A 166 -5.16 2.54 0.24
N MET A 167 -4.38 1.92 1.11
CA MET A 167 -3.47 0.83 0.75
C MET A 167 -3.88 -0.41 1.55
N ILE A 168 -3.82 -1.56 0.92
CA ILE A 168 -4.15 -2.84 1.55
C ILE A 168 -2.99 -3.81 1.31
N LEU A 169 -2.61 -4.54 2.36
CA LEU A 169 -1.66 -5.64 2.30
C LEU A 169 -2.36 -6.91 2.80
N TYR A 170 -2.26 -7.99 2.04
CA TYR A 170 -2.88 -9.26 2.43
C TYR A 170 -2.22 -10.47 1.76
N ASP A 171 -2.44 -11.65 2.38
CA ASP A 171 -2.05 -12.94 1.81
C ASP A 171 -2.96 -13.29 0.63
N LYS A 172 -2.37 -13.41 -0.56
CA LYS A 172 -3.13 -13.59 -1.81
C LYS A 172 -3.76 -14.98 -1.92
N TYR A 173 -3.08 -16.01 -1.43
CA TYR A 173 -3.61 -17.36 -1.43
C TYR A 173 -4.86 -17.46 -0.54
N THR A 174 -4.76 -16.93 0.69
CA THR A 174 -5.88 -16.91 1.63
C THR A 174 -7.06 -16.11 1.06
N GLU A 175 -6.83 -14.95 0.44
CA GLU A 175 -7.89 -14.15 -0.18
C GLU A 175 -8.61 -14.90 -1.30
N LEU A 176 -7.88 -15.62 -2.15
CA LEU A 176 -8.45 -16.38 -3.25
C LEU A 176 -9.29 -17.58 -2.77
N THR A 177 -8.90 -18.21 -1.67
CA THR A 177 -9.62 -19.37 -1.13
C THR A 177 -10.85 -19.01 -0.32
N TYR A 178 -10.87 -17.82 0.25
CA TYR A 178 -11.83 -17.42 1.26
C TYR A 178 -13.17 -16.90 0.70
N LYS A 179 -13.16 -16.11 -0.37
CA LYS A 179 -14.35 -15.46 -0.91
C LYS A 179 -15.10 -16.39 -1.87
N LYS A 180 -16.41 -16.55 -1.67
CA LYS A 180 -17.27 -17.34 -2.57
C LYS A 180 -17.16 -16.88 -4.03
N THR A 181 -17.11 -15.57 -4.27
CA THR A 181 -16.92 -14.99 -5.61
C THR A 181 -15.58 -15.36 -6.26
N ASN A 182 -14.55 -15.66 -5.46
CA ASN A 182 -13.28 -16.14 -5.97
C ASN A 182 -13.35 -17.62 -6.38
N ALA A 183 -14.16 -18.42 -5.71
CA ALA A 183 -14.38 -19.81 -6.13
C ALA A 183 -15.03 -19.87 -7.52
N GLU A 184 -15.99 -19.00 -7.82
CA GLU A 184 -16.60 -18.88 -9.15
C GLU A 184 -15.59 -18.39 -10.19
N PHE A 185 -14.78 -17.40 -9.83
CA PHE A 185 -13.69 -16.93 -10.68
C PHE A 185 -12.68 -18.04 -10.99
N LEU A 186 -12.21 -18.80 -9.98
CA LEU A 186 -11.26 -19.90 -10.18
C LEU A 186 -11.82 -21.01 -11.08
N LYS A 187 -13.13 -21.29 -10.97
CA LYS A 187 -13.82 -22.21 -11.87
C LYS A 187 -13.89 -21.72 -13.32
N SER A 188 -13.90 -20.41 -13.53
CA SER A 188 -13.91 -19.80 -14.88
C SER A 188 -12.53 -19.80 -15.55
N CYS A 189 -11.45 -20.10 -14.80
CA CYS A 189 -10.10 -20.24 -15.32
C CYS A 189 -9.87 -21.66 -15.87
N ALA A 190 -9.12 -21.79 -16.96
CA ALA A 190 -8.75 -23.10 -17.50
C ALA A 190 -7.84 -23.89 -16.53
N ASN A 191 -6.98 -23.17 -15.79
CA ASN A 191 -6.03 -23.73 -14.84
C ASN A 191 -6.16 -23.12 -13.44
N GLY A 192 -7.39 -22.99 -12.91
CA GLY A 192 -7.65 -22.32 -11.64
C GLY A 192 -6.85 -22.88 -10.44
N ASN A 193 -6.65 -24.22 -10.40
CA ASN A 193 -5.83 -24.86 -9.36
C ASN A 193 -4.34 -24.44 -9.46
N LYS A 194 -3.81 -24.32 -10.69
CA LYS A 194 -2.43 -23.86 -10.92
C LYS A 194 -2.29 -22.37 -10.51
N LEU A 195 -3.28 -21.55 -10.86
CA LEU A 195 -3.33 -20.15 -10.46
C LEU A 195 -3.35 -20.03 -8.92
N LEU A 196 -4.17 -20.82 -8.24
CA LEU A 196 -4.23 -20.86 -6.80
C LEU A 196 -2.91 -21.31 -6.16
N ALA A 197 -2.26 -22.35 -6.72
CA ALA A 197 -0.96 -22.79 -6.26
C ALA A 197 0.11 -21.71 -6.43
N SER A 198 0.09 -20.96 -7.54
CA SER A 198 1.00 -19.85 -7.80
C SER A 198 0.78 -18.64 -6.88
N ALA A 199 -0.35 -18.55 -6.20
CA ALA A 199 -0.61 -17.50 -5.23
C ALA A 199 -0.03 -17.78 -3.83
N LYS A 200 0.46 -19.01 -3.57
CA LYS A 200 1.07 -19.36 -2.28
C LYS A 200 2.34 -18.55 -2.03
N GLY A 201 2.46 -17.99 -0.83
CA GLY A 201 3.60 -17.17 -0.43
C GLY A 201 3.61 -15.78 -1.10
N ILE A 202 2.55 -15.38 -1.79
CA ILE A 202 2.41 -14.02 -2.33
C ILE A 202 1.70 -13.12 -1.32
N ILE A 203 2.36 -12.04 -0.97
CA ILE A 203 1.75 -10.90 -0.31
C ILE A 203 1.39 -9.88 -1.38
N ARG A 204 0.12 -9.52 -1.44
CA ARG A 204 -0.35 -8.49 -2.36
C ARG A 204 -0.43 -7.15 -1.68
N VAL A 205 0.15 -6.15 -2.33
CA VAL A 205 0.05 -4.73 -1.97
C VAL A 205 -0.81 -4.03 -3.00
N GLU A 206 -1.88 -3.42 -2.57
CA GLU A 206 -2.80 -2.67 -3.45
C GLU A 206 -2.97 -1.24 -2.96
N GLN A 207 -2.98 -0.28 -3.89
CA GLN A 207 -3.26 1.12 -3.60
C GLN A 207 -4.35 1.65 -4.52
N ASN A 208 -5.37 2.24 -3.91
CA ASN A 208 -6.49 2.86 -4.62
C ASN A 208 -6.16 4.29 -5.06
N ASN A 209 -6.48 4.62 -6.32
CA ASN A 209 -6.27 5.92 -6.95
C ASN A 209 -7.59 6.38 -7.58
N THR A 210 -8.31 7.29 -6.91
CA THR A 210 -9.72 7.64 -7.21
C THR A 210 -9.92 8.99 -7.90
N SER A 211 -8.86 9.70 -8.28
CA SER A 211 -8.99 10.99 -8.96
C SER A 211 -7.88 11.24 -9.97
N PHE A 212 -8.18 12.01 -10.99
CA PHE A 212 -7.22 12.39 -12.03
C PHE A 212 -5.95 13.04 -11.47
N SER A 213 -6.09 13.96 -10.52
CA SER A 213 -4.93 14.63 -9.90
C SER A 213 -4.07 13.67 -9.10
N ALA A 214 -4.69 12.73 -8.37
CA ALA A 214 -3.97 11.71 -7.61
C ALA A 214 -3.21 10.77 -8.54
N ILE A 215 -3.82 10.33 -9.64
CA ILE A 215 -3.19 9.46 -10.65
C ILE A 215 -1.96 10.17 -11.22
N ARG A 216 -2.10 11.39 -11.79
CA ARG A 216 -0.98 12.13 -12.35
C ARG A 216 0.18 12.30 -11.37
N LYS A 217 -0.13 12.70 -10.13
CA LYS A 217 0.90 12.91 -9.10
C LYS A 217 1.62 11.62 -8.71
N ARG A 218 0.88 10.53 -8.49
CA ARG A 218 1.45 9.28 -7.99
C ARG A 218 2.24 8.53 -9.05
N PHE A 219 1.75 8.56 -10.28
CA PHE A 219 2.44 7.93 -11.40
C PHE A 219 3.50 8.83 -12.05
N SER A 220 3.58 10.10 -11.63
CA SER A 220 4.53 11.10 -12.19
C SER A 220 4.36 11.27 -13.70
N ILE A 221 3.11 11.39 -14.16
CA ILE A 221 2.72 11.49 -15.57
C ILE A 221 2.02 12.83 -15.87
N PRO A 222 2.12 13.34 -17.11
CA PRO A 222 1.54 14.64 -17.48
C PRO A 222 0.01 14.60 -17.65
N ASP A 223 -0.53 13.45 -18.04
CA ASP A 223 -1.94 13.24 -18.35
C ASP A 223 -2.49 11.94 -17.72
N ASN A 224 -3.76 11.66 -17.94
CA ASN A 224 -4.42 10.47 -17.41
C ASN A 224 -4.67 9.40 -18.50
N SER A 225 -3.98 9.48 -19.64
CA SER A 225 -4.15 8.45 -20.66
C SER A 225 -3.77 7.07 -20.09
N LEU A 226 -4.48 6.04 -20.51
CA LEU A 226 -4.20 4.67 -20.08
C LEU A 226 -2.76 4.27 -20.44
N VAL A 227 -2.30 4.69 -21.61
CA VAL A 227 -0.92 4.45 -22.07
C VAL A 227 0.10 5.11 -21.15
N SER A 228 -0.09 6.37 -20.75
CA SER A 228 0.80 7.05 -19.80
C SER A 228 0.84 6.35 -18.45
N VAL A 229 -0.32 5.91 -17.92
CA VAL A 229 -0.40 5.16 -16.66
C VAL A 229 0.38 3.84 -16.76
N LEU A 230 0.14 3.04 -17.80
CA LEU A 230 0.77 1.73 -17.97
C LEU A 230 2.27 1.81 -18.28
N LYS A 231 2.71 2.88 -18.97
CA LYS A 231 4.14 3.15 -19.25
C LYS A 231 4.89 3.80 -18.10
N SER A 232 4.20 4.24 -17.04
CA SER A 232 4.86 4.89 -15.92
C SER A 232 5.93 4.00 -15.29
N SER A 233 7.09 4.59 -15.02
CA SER A 233 8.18 3.97 -14.25
C SER A 233 8.03 4.18 -12.74
N ALA A 234 7.03 4.95 -12.31
CA ALA A 234 6.80 5.20 -10.90
C ALA A 234 6.31 3.93 -10.19
N ASN A 235 6.70 3.80 -8.93
CA ASN A 235 6.17 2.77 -8.04
C ASN A 235 5.29 3.44 -6.96
N PRO A 236 3.97 3.62 -7.21
CA PRO A 236 3.07 4.29 -6.27
C PRO A 236 2.97 3.56 -4.94
N ASN A 237 3.00 2.22 -4.95
CA ASN A 237 2.90 1.41 -3.74
C ASN A 237 4.12 1.62 -2.83
N TYR A 238 5.33 1.61 -3.40
CA TYR A 238 6.54 1.90 -2.65
C TYR A 238 6.54 3.33 -2.08
N LYS A 239 6.21 4.32 -2.91
CA LYS A 239 6.15 5.73 -2.47
C LYS A 239 5.19 5.92 -1.29
N LEU A 240 4.06 5.23 -1.31
CA LEU A 240 3.11 5.32 -0.21
C LEU A 240 3.62 4.58 1.02
N LEU A 241 4.12 3.36 0.88
CA LEU A 241 4.68 2.58 1.99
C LEU A 241 5.85 3.33 2.65
N ASP A 242 6.70 3.98 1.85
CA ASP A 242 7.80 4.84 2.34
C ASP A 242 7.27 6.05 3.12
N SER A 243 6.19 6.69 2.65
CA SER A 243 5.58 7.85 3.32
C SER A 243 4.87 7.51 4.63
N ILE A 244 4.42 6.27 4.80
CA ILE A 244 3.77 5.78 6.01
C ILE A 244 4.80 5.60 7.12
N THR A 245 6.02 5.22 6.78
CA THR A 245 7.14 5.05 7.70
C THR A 245 7.78 6.40 7.99
N SER A 246 7.99 6.74 9.27
CA SER A 246 8.78 7.91 9.64
C SER A 246 10.06 7.47 10.35
N MET A 247 11.10 8.29 10.30
CA MET A 247 12.35 8.06 11.08
C MET A 247 12.05 7.87 12.57
N HIS A 248 11.05 8.58 13.11
CA HIS A 248 10.62 8.43 14.51
C HIS A 248 10.09 7.02 14.83
N SER A 249 9.54 6.31 13.84
CA SER A 249 9.09 4.92 14.04
C SER A 249 10.23 3.96 14.34
N ILE A 250 11.35 4.19 13.67
CA ILE A 250 12.56 3.37 13.83
C ILE A 250 13.12 3.56 15.24
N GLU A 251 13.27 4.82 15.65
CA GLU A 251 13.76 5.16 16.99
C GLU A 251 12.83 4.62 18.08
N GLN A 252 11.53 4.71 17.90
CA GLN A 252 10.55 4.16 18.85
C GLN A 252 10.61 2.64 18.96
N LEU A 253 10.78 1.97 17.82
CA LEU A 253 10.87 0.52 17.80
C LEU A 253 12.17 0.02 18.45
N GLU A 254 13.28 0.68 18.18
CA GLU A 254 14.55 0.40 18.84
C GLU A 254 14.46 0.59 20.36
N LEU A 255 13.79 1.65 20.80
CA LEU A 255 13.51 1.90 22.21
C LEU A 255 12.62 0.82 22.82
N PHE A 256 11.56 0.42 22.12
CA PHE A 256 10.67 -0.64 22.57
C PHE A 256 11.43 -1.97 22.73
N GLU A 257 12.17 -2.40 21.70
CA GLU A 257 12.95 -3.64 21.75
C GLU A 257 14.00 -3.63 22.87
N LYS A 258 14.61 -2.47 23.09
CA LYS A 258 15.62 -2.28 24.11
C LYS A 258 15.08 -2.39 25.54
N TYR A 259 13.85 -1.95 25.77
CA TYR A 259 13.28 -1.80 27.11
C TYR A 259 12.06 -2.66 27.40
N LYS A 260 11.51 -3.42 26.42
CA LYS A 260 10.29 -4.24 26.58
C LYS A 260 10.33 -5.20 27.77
N ASP A 261 11.50 -5.77 28.05
CA ASP A 261 11.71 -6.70 29.15
C ASP A 261 12.38 -6.06 30.37
N SER A 262 12.56 -4.72 30.35
CA SER A 262 13.18 -4.01 31.46
C SER A 262 12.17 -3.73 32.57
N GLN A 263 12.63 -3.78 33.83
CA GLN A 263 11.83 -3.35 34.97
C GLN A 263 12.02 -1.86 35.29
N LEU A 264 12.53 -1.08 34.34
CA LEU A 264 12.79 0.35 34.52
C LEU A 264 11.49 1.14 34.42
N SER A 265 11.35 2.13 35.28
CA SER A 265 10.29 3.13 35.14
C SER A 265 10.47 3.99 33.89
N ILE A 266 9.38 4.58 33.38
CA ILE A 266 9.44 5.52 32.26
C ILE A 266 10.44 6.65 32.52
N GLY A 267 10.50 7.18 33.75
CA GLY A 267 11.43 8.24 34.12
C GLY A 267 12.90 7.80 34.04
N GLU A 268 13.20 6.57 34.34
CA GLU A 268 14.55 5.99 34.19
C GLU A 268 14.91 5.80 32.72
N ILE A 269 13.97 5.29 31.91
CA ILE A 269 14.17 5.12 30.47
C ILE A 269 14.45 6.46 29.80
N VAL A 270 13.61 7.48 30.05
CA VAL A 270 13.81 8.83 29.50
C VAL A 270 15.16 9.42 29.91
N ARG A 271 15.57 9.23 31.17
CA ARG A 271 16.88 9.69 31.68
C ARG A 271 18.02 8.98 30.98
N MET A 272 17.93 7.68 30.80
CA MET A 272 18.96 6.89 30.10
C MET A 272 19.10 7.29 28.64
N GLU A 273 18.01 7.48 27.93
CA GLU A 273 18.04 7.88 26.51
C GLU A 273 18.50 9.32 26.32
N GLY A 274 18.11 10.23 27.19
CA GLY A 274 18.69 11.57 27.22
C GLY A 274 20.20 11.55 27.39
N MET A 275 20.72 10.71 28.29
CA MET A 275 22.16 10.51 28.45
C MET A 275 22.83 9.91 27.25
N ARG A 276 22.22 8.90 26.62
CA ARG A 276 22.74 8.28 25.40
C ARG A 276 22.96 9.33 24.30
N THR A 277 21.98 10.20 24.09
CA THR A 277 22.06 11.28 23.10
C THR A 277 23.28 12.19 23.38
N ILE A 278 23.51 12.54 24.64
CA ILE A 278 24.66 13.38 25.03
C ILE A 278 25.97 12.65 24.77
N VAL A 279 26.06 11.38 25.15
CA VAL A 279 27.27 10.57 24.98
C VAL A 279 27.62 10.40 23.49
N VAL A 280 26.62 10.11 22.65
CA VAL A 280 26.81 10.01 21.19
C VAL A 280 27.32 11.33 20.61
N LYS A 281 26.71 12.46 20.99
CA LYS A 281 27.16 13.80 20.55
C LYS A 281 28.59 14.14 20.99
N CYS A 282 29.04 13.60 22.12
CA CYS A 282 30.39 13.75 22.60
C CYS A 282 31.37 12.69 22.06
N GLY A 283 30.99 11.91 21.05
CA GLY A 283 31.84 10.89 20.45
C GLY A 283 32.33 9.82 21.42
N TYR A 284 31.53 9.51 22.44
CA TYR A 284 31.88 8.58 23.55
C TYR A 284 33.05 9.03 24.43
N ASP A 285 33.46 10.31 24.33
CA ASP A 285 34.48 10.87 25.22
C ASP A 285 33.89 11.21 26.59
N LYS A 286 34.38 10.50 27.61
CA LYS A 286 33.93 10.61 28.99
C LYS A 286 34.11 12.00 29.58
N ASN A 287 35.22 12.69 29.22
CA ASN A 287 35.55 14.01 29.74
C ASN A 287 34.67 15.06 29.09
N LEU A 288 34.43 14.95 27.79
CA LEU A 288 33.51 15.85 27.07
C LEU A 288 32.07 15.69 27.59
N VAL A 289 31.59 14.48 27.83
CA VAL A 289 30.26 14.22 28.44
C VAL A 289 30.17 14.89 29.81
N LYS A 290 31.18 14.71 30.66
CA LYS A 290 31.25 15.33 31.99
C LYS A 290 31.18 16.84 31.90
N SER A 291 32.05 17.45 31.08
CA SER A 291 32.12 18.90 30.87
C SER A 291 30.78 19.44 30.38
N TRP A 292 30.16 18.78 29.42
CA TRP A 292 28.87 19.21 28.86
C TRP A 292 27.74 19.20 29.90
N LEU A 293 27.65 18.15 30.70
CA LEU A 293 26.65 18.02 31.76
C LEU A 293 26.88 19.04 32.89
N GLN A 294 28.11 19.34 33.26
CA GLN A 294 28.43 20.38 34.23
C GLN A 294 28.00 21.78 33.74
N THR A 295 28.16 22.04 32.44
CA THR A 295 27.74 23.31 31.82
C THR A 295 26.21 23.44 31.80
N LEU A 296 25.46 22.33 31.59
CA LEU A 296 24.01 22.37 31.54
C LEU A 296 23.36 22.68 32.90
N SER A 297 23.93 22.21 34.01
CA SER A 297 23.37 22.42 35.33
C SER A 297 24.42 22.51 36.42
N PRO A 298 25.18 23.62 36.48
CA PRO A 298 26.28 23.78 37.44
C PRO A 298 25.82 23.66 38.90
N LYS A 299 24.62 24.20 39.22
CA LYS A 299 24.08 24.21 40.59
C LYS A 299 23.64 22.85 41.12
N HIS A 300 23.28 21.95 40.23
CA HIS A 300 22.73 20.62 40.59
C HIS A 300 23.66 19.48 40.21
N TRP A 301 24.87 19.80 39.69
CA TRP A 301 25.81 18.80 39.21
C TRP A 301 26.18 17.79 40.27
N ASP A 302 26.56 18.26 41.45
CA ASP A 302 27.01 17.36 42.53
C ASP A 302 25.92 16.42 43.04
N SER A 303 24.69 16.93 43.21
CA SER A 303 23.55 16.13 43.62
C SER A 303 23.10 15.12 42.56
N TRP A 304 23.41 15.36 41.31
CA TRP A 304 23.08 14.48 40.19
C TRP A 304 24.20 13.47 39.89
N TYR A 305 25.46 13.92 39.99
CA TYR A 305 26.61 13.09 39.66
C TYR A 305 26.93 12.05 40.76
N TYR A 306 26.76 12.44 42.01
CA TYR A 306 26.95 11.55 43.16
C TYR A 306 25.61 11.03 43.68
N ASP A 307 25.56 9.72 43.98
CA ASP A 307 24.41 9.18 44.70
C ASP A 307 24.42 9.65 46.18
N ARG A 308 23.35 9.30 46.94
CA ARG A 308 23.24 9.66 48.37
C ARG A 308 24.38 9.16 49.23
N ASN A 309 25.20 8.22 48.75
CA ASN A 309 26.35 7.64 49.42
C ASN A 309 27.68 8.20 48.89
N GLY A 310 27.67 9.29 48.10
CA GLY A 310 28.84 9.88 47.51
C GLY A 310 29.51 9.07 46.37
N LYS A 311 28.81 8.03 45.87
CA LYS A 311 29.32 7.25 44.74
C LYS A 311 28.91 7.89 43.40
N PRO A 312 29.78 7.84 42.38
CA PRO A 312 29.48 8.43 41.09
C PRO A 312 28.28 7.70 40.43
N GLY A 313 27.07 8.27 40.58
CA GLY A 313 25.83 7.76 39.96
C GLY A 313 25.92 7.70 38.42
N PHE A 314 26.67 8.63 37.85
CA PHE A 314 26.98 8.68 36.43
C PHE A 314 27.76 7.43 35.92
N LYS A 315 28.72 6.93 36.71
CA LYS A 315 29.45 5.70 36.34
C LYS A 315 28.49 4.49 36.26
N THR A 316 27.53 4.41 37.14
CA THR A 316 26.53 3.36 37.16
C THR A 316 25.57 3.48 35.97
N ILE A 317 25.16 4.70 35.61
CA ILE A 317 24.33 4.97 34.41
C ILE A 317 25.09 4.58 33.15
N LEU A 318 26.34 4.99 32.98
CA LEU A 318 27.17 4.60 31.85
C LEU A 318 27.40 3.08 31.76
N GLN A 319 27.59 2.40 32.89
CA GLN A 319 27.75 0.94 32.93
C GLN A 319 26.47 0.21 32.57
N ARG A 320 25.29 0.73 32.98
CA ARG A 320 23.98 0.17 32.63
C ARG A 320 23.61 0.42 31.16
N MET A 321 24.12 1.46 30.58
CA MET A 321 23.85 1.83 29.19
C MET A 321 24.48 0.86 28.19
N ARG A 322 25.36 -0.08 28.61
CA ARG A 322 26.08 -1.02 27.73
C ARG A 322 26.14 -0.48 26.30
N PHE A 323 27.13 0.38 26.05
CA PHE A 323 27.36 0.91 24.71
C PHE A 323 27.88 -0.21 23.83
N GLU A 324 26.99 -1.03 23.32
CA GLU A 324 27.29 -1.92 22.21
C GLU A 324 27.40 -1.04 20.95
N LYS A 325 28.61 -0.83 20.49
CA LYS A 325 28.88 -0.36 19.15
C LYS A 325 28.25 -1.38 18.17
N GLY A 326 27.20 -0.97 17.47
CA GLY A 326 26.45 -1.83 16.55
C GLY A 326 25.30 -2.51 17.27
N GLY A 327 24.24 -1.74 17.58
CA GLY A 327 22.95 -2.32 17.94
C GLY A 327 22.48 -3.22 16.81
N THR A 328 22.17 -4.48 17.12
CA THR A 328 21.46 -5.36 16.21
C THR A 328 20.16 -4.66 15.83
N GLU A 329 19.99 -4.44 14.53
CA GLU A 329 18.72 -3.93 13.97
C GLU A 329 17.58 -4.77 14.54
N SER A 330 16.52 -4.12 15.08
CA SER A 330 15.43 -4.88 15.68
C SER A 330 14.84 -5.82 14.63
N PHE A 331 14.44 -7.02 15.06
CA PHE A 331 13.82 -8.03 14.22
C PHE A 331 12.65 -7.43 13.39
N TYR A 332 11.82 -6.62 14.02
CA TYR A 332 10.64 -6.01 13.37
C TYR A 332 11.04 -5.00 12.32
N PHE A 333 12.02 -4.18 12.61
CA PHE A 333 12.51 -3.17 11.69
C PHE A 333 13.20 -3.81 10.47
N LYS A 334 14.04 -4.80 10.71
CA LYS A 334 14.66 -5.58 9.63
C LYS A 334 13.62 -6.25 8.76
N THR A 335 12.64 -6.95 9.34
CA THR A 335 11.55 -7.60 8.62
C THR A 335 10.78 -6.61 7.75
N PHE A 336 10.49 -5.42 8.27
CA PHE A 336 9.80 -4.38 7.52
C PHE A 336 10.67 -3.80 6.39
N ASN A 337 11.95 -3.54 6.64
CA ASN A 337 12.86 -3.05 5.61
C ASN A 337 13.08 -4.06 4.50
N ASP A 338 13.27 -5.33 4.82
CA ASP A 338 13.37 -6.40 3.83
C ASP A 338 12.13 -6.43 2.92
N PHE A 339 10.94 -6.34 3.51
CA PHE A 339 9.69 -6.27 2.76
C PHE A 339 9.59 -5.01 1.90
N LYS A 340 9.93 -3.84 2.45
CA LYS A 340 9.91 -2.55 1.76
C LYS A 340 10.83 -2.55 0.54
N GLU A 341 12.01 -3.16 0.65
CA GLU A 341 12.94 -3.33 -0.47
C GLU A 341 12.37 -4.23 -1.56
N LEU A 342 11.69 -5.32 -1.20
CA LEU A 342 11.00 -6.15 -2.19
C LEU A 342 9.89 -5.37 -2.92
N VAL A 343 9.12 -4.54 -2.21
CA VAL A 343 8.11 -3.66 -2.83
C VAL A 343 8.76 -2.62 -3.75
N ARG A 344 9.96 -2.13 -3.40
CA ARG A 344 10.72 -1.20 -4.24
C ARG A 344 11.16 -1.82 -5.55
N CYS A 345 11.60 -3.08 -5.51
CA CYS A 345 12.17 -3.79 -6.66
C CYS A 345 11.12 -4.48 -7.55
N ALA A 346 9.90 -4.70 -7.05
CA ALA A 346 8.80 -5.31 -7.80
C ALA A 346 8.11 -4.29 -8.72
#